data_48be2e900d53f5683c49523d70bc0815
#
_entry.id   48be2e900d53f5683c49523d70bc0815
#
_cell.length_a   1.000
_cell.length_b   1.000
_cell.length_c   1.000
_cell.angle_alpha   90.00
_cell.angle_beta   90.00
_cell.angle_gamma   90.00
#
_symmetry.space_group_name_H-M   'P 1'
#
loop_
_entity.id
_entity.type
_entity.pdbx_description
1 polymer ?
#
loop_
_entity_poly.entity_id
_entity_poly.type
_entity_poly.pdbx_seq_one_letter_code
_entity_poly.pdbx_strand_id
1 'polypeptide(L)'
;MGFYVDIAELQKAQEAYMKMVATAQSQLDTAKNGMNAIITSNSMHGEVGKAITNEINNVHNPVIVGLKNGLEFLGSEFSKTITDFQNLVGETSATAVLAEETLDDAVKKLNEADEKHKVMDTNFKSIYDGISSLYRLSAPLSSTFYTNTQTARKYVQDTKNKVNAFDKMTTTSSAEQLFSALSSQMVAAGRVKSLSYSDPILTNFVAHEDLGKAIYEMDQQYAKAKAEAIEAAKRKAEQEAAEREASYRRHHPVQAWLKDRSNG
;
A
#
# COMPACT_ATOMS: atom_id res chain seq x y z
N MET A 1 -14.79 -10.59 15.06
CA MET A 1 -14.88 -9.21 14.55
C MET A 1 -14.64 -9.30 13.07
N GLY A 2 -15.57 -8.86 12.23
CA GLY A 2 -15.41 -8.93 10.77
C GLY A 2 -14.49 -7.82 10.27
N PHE A 3 -14.01 -7.93 9.02
CA PHE A 3 -13.19 -6.88 8.41
C PHE A 3 -14.08 -5.79 7.78
N TYR A 4 -13.52 -4.58 7.74
CA TYR A 4 -14.04 -3.44 7.00
C TYR A 4 -12.87 -2.69 6.37
N VAL A 5 -12.89 -2.50 5.05
CA VAL A 5 -11.86 -1.79 4.31
C VAL A 5 -12.53 -0.80 3.37
N ASP A 6 -12.20 0.48 3.53
CA ASP A 6 -12.59 1.57 2.63
C ASP A 6 -11.33 2.13 1.95
N ILE A 7 -11.21 1.91 0.65
CA ILE A 7 -10.03 2.34 -0.11
C ILE A 7 -9.92 3.86 -0.16
N ALA A 8 -11.04 4.57 -0.23
CA ALA A 8 -11.02 6.04 -0.26
C ALA A 8 -10.54 6.62 1.09
N GLU A 9 -10.94 6.01 2.20
CA GLU A 9 -10.44 6.41 3.54
C GLU A 9 -8.95 6.12 3.69
N LEU A 10 -8.48 4.96 3.24
CA LEU A 10 -7.05 4.63 3.26
C LEU A 10 -6.23 5.61 2.42
N GLN A 11 -6.70 6.00 1.24
CA GLN A 11 -6.03 6.99 0.40
C GLN A 11 -5.99 8.37 1.06
N LYS A 12 -7.08 8.82 1.68
CA LYS A 12 -7.11 10.08 2.45
C LYS A 12 -6.15 10.04 3.64
N ALA A 13 -6.09 8.92 4.35
CA ALA A 13 -5.15 8.74 5.46
C ALA A 13 -3.70 8.81 4.96
N GLN A 14 -3.39 8.20 3.82
CA GLN A 14 -2.08 8.29 3.18
C GLN A 14 -1.73 9.74 2.80
N GLU A 15 -2.64 10.46 2.15
CA GLU A 15 -2.42 11.86 1.80
C GLU A 15 -2.17 12.74 3.03
N ALA A 16 -2.94 12.54 4.10
CA ALA A 16 -2.76 13.26 5.36
C ALA A 16 -1.39 12.94 5.99
N TYR A 17 -0.98 11.66 5.95
CA TYR A 17 0.34 11.24 6.42
C TYR A 17 1.46 11.91 5.61
N MET A 18 1.38 11.92 4.29
CA MET A 18 2.40 12.54 3.43
C MET A 18 2.52 14.05 3.66
N LYS A 19 1.42 14.76 3.93
CA LYS A 19 1.44 16.18 4.33
C LYS A 19 2.14 16.37 5.67
N MET A 20 1.88 15.50 6.65
CA MET A 20 2.56 15.52 7.93
C MET A 20 4.07 15.27 7.78
N VAL A 21 4.46 14.29 6.96
CA VAL A 21 5.87 14.00 6.64
C VAL A 21 6.55 15.23 6.04
N ALA A 22 5.95 15.86 5.02
CA ALA A 22 6.52 17.05 4.39
C ALA A 22 6.72 18.20 5.41
N THR A 23 5.77 18.40 6.32
CA THR A 23 5.88 19.40 7.40
C THR A 23 7.01 19.05 8.36
N ALA A 24 7.09 17.81 8.81
CA ALA A 24 8.13 17.34 9.71
C ALA A 24 9.53 17.44 9.06
N GLN A 25 9.67 17.09 7.79
CA GLN A 25 10.92 17.24 7.04
C GLN A 25 11.37 18.70 6.96
N SER A 26 10.45 19.62 6.70
CA SER A 26 10.75 21.07 6.68
C SER A 26 11.22 21.59 8.04
N GLN A 27 10.60 21.14 9.13
CA GLN A 27 11.02 21.49 10.48
C GLN A 27 12.40 20.91 10.84
N LEU A 28 12.67 19.68 10.44
CA LEU A 28 13.96 19.02 10.63
C LEU A 28 15.07 19.71 9.82
N ASP A 29 14.78 20.16 8.59
CA ASP A 29 15.72 20.96 7.79
C ASP A 29 16.00 22.32 8.43
N THR A 30 14.99 22.96 8.97
CA THR A 30 15.15 24.22 9.71
C THR A 30 16.05 24.03 10.93
N ALA A 31 15.82 22.96 11.71
CA ALA A 31 16.65 22.63 12.85
C ALA A 31 18.10 22.33 12.45
N LYS A 32 18.31 21.54 11.39
CA LYS A 32 19.64 21.25 10.84
C LYS A 32 20.37 22.49 10.40
N ASN A 33 19.69 23.37 9.68
CA ASN A 33 20.27 24.63 9.21
C ASN A 33 20.63 25.56 10.39
N GLY A 34 19.79 25.63 11.43
CA GLY A 34 20.08 26.38 12.65
C GLY A 34 21.33 25.86 13.38
N MET A 35 21.46 24.53 13.51
CA MET A 35 22.64 23.92 14.11
C MET A 35 23.91 24.14 13.27
N ASN A 36 23.81 24.01 11.97
CA ASN A 36 24.95 24.26 11.07
C ASN A 36 25.33 25.75 11.07
N ALA A 37 24.39 26.68 11.26
CA ALA A 37 24.69 28.11 11.41
C ALA A 37 25.54 28.40 12.67
N ILE A 38 25.35 27.63 13.75
CA ILE A 38 26.21 27.71 14.94
C ILE A 38 27.65 27.37 14.58
N ILE A 39 27.88 26.28 13.80
CA ILE A 39 29.21 25.89 13.35
C ILE A 39 29.83 26.99 12.47
N THR A 40 29.07 27.46 11.48
CA THR A 40 29.56 28.42 10.47
C THR A 40 29.72 29.86 11.02
N SER A 41 29.04 30.18 12.11
CA SER A 41 29.19 31.53 12.74
C SER A 41 30.59 31.80 13.25
N ASN A 42 31.41 30.76 13.43
CA ASN A 42 32.75 30.83 13.98
C ASN A 42 32.82 31.62 15.30
N SER A 43 31.71 31.68 16.04
CA SER A 43 31.62 32.41 17.32
C SER A 43 32.15 31.60 18.50
N MET A 44 32.35 30.31 18.31
CA MET A 44 32.84 29.39 19.33
C MET A 44 34.23 28.89 18.96
N HIS A 45 35.20 29.14 19.80
CA HIS A 45 36.61 28.82 19.59
C HIS A 45 37.15 27.81 20.65
N GLY A 46 38.33 27.23 20.36
CA GLY A 46 39.01 26.33 21.28
C GLY A 46 38.29 24.98 21.41
N GLU A 47 38.49 24.30 22.52
CA GLU A 47 37.97 22.93 22.74
C GLU A 47 36.44 22.89 22.84
N VAL A 48 35.81 23.94 23.37
CA VAL A 48 34.36 24.06 23.45
C VAL A 48 33.73 24.13 22.05
N GLY A 49 34.33 24.94 21.16
CA GLY A 49 33.87 25.02 19.77
C GLY A 49 34.01 23.68 19.02
N LYS A 50 35.11 22.99 19.22
CA LYS A 50 35.33 21.64 18.65
C LYS A 50 34.29 20.63 19.18
N ALA A 51 34.04 20.60 20.49
CA ALA A 51 33.11 19.69 21.11
C ALA A 51 31.67 19.92 20.55
N ILE A 52 31.22 21.18 20.46
CA ILE A 52 29.89 21.51 19.90
C ILE A 52 29.81 21.12 18.42
N THR A 53 30.86 21.41 17.63
CA THR A 53 30.90 21.02 16.23
C THR A 53 30.82 19.49 16.06
N ASN A 54 31.53 18.74 16.89
CA ASN A 54 31.50 17.29 16.88
C ASN A 54 30.12 16.75 17.28
N GLU A 55 29.49 17.32 18.33
CA GLU A 55 28.16 16.93 18.77
C GLU A 55 27.13 17.17 17.65
N ILE A 56 27.14 18.32 17.01
CA ILE A 56 26.23 18.64 15.90
C ILE A 56 26.45 17.66 14.72
N ASN A 57 27.70 17.47 14.31
CA ASN A 57 27.99 16.66 13.12
C ASN A 57 27.83 15.16 13.36
N ASN A 58 28.16 14.67 14.54
CA ASN A 58 28.22 13.23 14.81
C ASN A 58 26.97 12.70 15.54
N VAL A 59 26.14 13.57 16.13
CA VAL A 59 24.93 13.16 16.83
C VAL A 59 23.68 13.76 16.18
N HIS A 60 23.57 15.08 16.15
CA HIS A 60 22.33 15.73 15.74
C HIS A 60 22.05 15.59 14.25
N ASN A 61 23.03 15.86 13.39
CA ASN A 61 22.84 15.77 11.94
C ASN A 61 22.49 14.35 11.48
N PRO A 62 23.18 13.27 11.92
CA PRO A 62 22.77 11.90 11.59
C PRO A 62 21.36 11.52 12.07
N VAL A 63 20.98 11.95 13.29
CA VAL A 63 19.64 11.69 13.82
C VAL A 63 18.58 12.38 12.94
N ILE A 64 18.81 13.63 12.55
CA ILE A 64 17.88 14.37 11.67
C ILE A 64 17.73 13.66 10.32
N VAL A 65 18.84 13.26 9.70
CA VAL A 65 18.83 12.53 8.43
C VAL A 65 18.07 11.22 8.57
N GLY A 66 18.38 10.45 9.62
CA GLY A 66 17.69 9.18 9.89
C GLY A 66 16.19 9.33 10.12
N LEU A 67 15.76 10.37 10.86
CA LEU A 67 14.33 10.67 11.04
C LEU A 67 13.65 11.02 9.72
N LYS A 68 14.27 11.86 8.89
CA LYS A 68 13.72 12.21 7.56
C LYS A 68 13.53 10.98 6.70
N ASN A 69 14.56 10.16 6.60
CA ASN A 69 14.52 8.94 5.80
C ASN A 69 13.50 7.93 6.35
N GLY A 70 13.39 7.79 7.69
CA GLY A 70 12.41 6.91 8.33
C GLY A 70 10.97 7.32 8.04
N LEU A 71 10.66 8.62 8.11
CA LEU A 71 9.34 9.14 7.78
C LEU A 71 8.98 8.92 6.30
N GLU A 72 9.92 9.13 5.39
CA GLU A 72 9.72 8.91 3.95
C GLU A 72 9.51 7.44 3.63
N PHE A 73 10.30 6.57 4.28
CA PHE A 73 10.17 5.13 4.12
C PHE A 73 8.81 4.61 4.59
N LEU A 74 8.33 5.03 5.76
CA LEU A 74 6.98 4.69 6.24
C LEU A 74 5.89 5.11 5.26
N GLY A 75 6.02 6.28 4.62
CA GLY A 75 5.10 6.74 3.58
C GLY A 75 5.10 5.81 2.36
N SER A 76 6.28 5.32 1.97
CA SER A 76 6.43 4.35 0.89
C SER A 76 5.84 2.99 1.25
N GLU A 77 6.07 2.50 2.47
CA GLU A 77 5.48 1.25 2.97
C GLU A 77 3.95 1.35 3.01
N PHE A 78 3.40 2.48 3.43
CA PHE A 78 1.94 2.69 3.43
C PHE A 78 1.38 2.62 2.00
N SER A 79 2.02 3.30 1.04
CA SER A 79 1.63 3.26 -0.37
C SER A 79 1.66 1.84 -0.93
N LYS A 80 2.73 1.11 -0.62
CA LYS A 80 2.91 -0.28 -1.01
C LYS A 80 1.83 -1.17 -0.41
N THR A 81 1.50 -1.00 0.86
CA THR A 81 0.46 -1.78 1.56
C THR A 81 -0.89 -1.66 0.88
N ILE A 82 -1.31 -0.43 0.49
CA ILE A 82 -2.57 -0.22 -0.25
C ILE A 82 -2.51 -0.93 -1.62
N THR A 83 -1.40 -0.80 -2.33
CA THR A 83 -1.22 -1.43 -3.65
C THR A 83 -1.22 -2.96 -3.54
N ASP A 84 -0.53 -3.53 -2.57
CA ASP A 84 -0.48 -4.97 -2.32
C ASP A 84 -1.85 -5.52 -1.95
N PHE A 85 -2.63 -4.79 -1.14
CA PHE A 85 -4.02 -5.14 -0.84
C PHE A 85 -4.87 -5.18 -2.11
N GLN A 86 -4.83 -4.13 -2.92
CA GLN A 86 -5.62 -4.06 -4.15
C GLN A 86 -5.25 -5.17 -5.14
N ASN A 87 -3.96 -5.49 -5.27
CA ASN A 87 -3.48 -6.55 -6.15
C ASN A 87 -3.88 -7.94 -5.66
N LEU A 88 -3.77 -8.21 -4.35
CA LEU A 88 -4.11 -9.51 -3.77
C LEU A 88 -5.62 -9.77 -3.83
N VAL A 89 -6.42 -8.80 -3.45
CA VAL A 89 -7.88 -8.90 -3.44
C VAL A 89 -8.45 -8.88 -4.86
N GLY A 90 -7.79 -8.16 -5.77
CA GLY A 90 -8.26 -7.96 -7.14
C GLY A 90 -9.27 -6.81 -7.25
N GLU A 91 -9.38 -5.95 -6.21
CA GLU A 91 -10.25 -4.79 -6.21
C GLU A 91 -9.40 -3.52 -6.39
N THR A 92 -9.52 -2.90 -7.56
CA THR A 92 -8.72 -1.74 -7.95
C THR A 92 -9.48 -0.42 -7.93
N SER A 93 -10.79 -0.45 -7.63
CA SER A 93 -11.59 0.77 -7.56
C SER A 93 -11.16 1.65 -6.38
N ALA A 94 -10.92 2.93 -6.64
CA ALA A 94 -10.58 3.91 -5.60
C ALA A 94 -11.72 4.19 -4.60
N THR A 95 -12.94 3.75 -4.93
CA THR A 95 -14.14 3.94 -4.09
C THR A 95 -14.67 2.61 -3.56
N ALA A 96 -13.90 1.54 -3.64
CA ALA A 96 -14.33 0.24 -3.15
C ALA A 96 -14.43 0.22 -1.63
N VAL A 97 -15.52 -0.34 -1.15
CA VAL A 97 -15.75 -0.64 0.26
C VAL A 97 -16.00 -2.15 0.39
N LEU A 98 -15.15 -2.81 1.15
CA LEU A 98 -15.25 -4.24 1.43
C LEU A 98 -15.58 -4.44 2.91
N ALA A 99 -16.82 -4.85 3.19
CA ALA A 99 -17.28 -5.20 4.52
C ALA A 99 -17.66 -6.68 4.56
N GLU A 100 -17.20 -7.41 5.54
CA GLU A 100 -17.49 -8.85 5.66
C GLU A 100 -18.99 -9.10 5.75
N GLU A 101 -19.72 -8.28 6.50
CA GLU A 101 -21.18 -8.35 6.64
C GLU A 101 -21.89 -8.21 5.28
N THR A 102 -21.45 -7.26 4.44
CA THR A 102 -22.02 -7.06 3.10
C THR A 102 -21.80 -8.27 2.20
N LEU A 103 -20.61 -8.89 2.29
CA LEU A 103 -20.29 -10.09 1.54
C LEU A 103 -21.11 -11.30 2.02
N ASP A 104 -21.34 -11.42 3.32
CA ASP A 104 -22.19 -12.47 3.90
C ASP A 104 -23.65 -12.29 3.50
N ASP A 105 -24.16 -11.07 3.51
CA ASP A 105 -25.50 -10.75 3.00
C ASP A 105 -25.64 -11.07 1.51
N ALA A 106 -24.60 -10.83 0.72
CA ALA A 106 -24.62 -11.21 -0.70
C ALA A 106 -24.75 -12.74 -0.87
N VAL A 107 -24.01 -13.54 -0.12
CA VAL A 107 -24.13 -15.00 -0.12
C VAL A 107 -25.53 -15.44 0.29
N LYS A 108 -26.09 -14.84 1.35
CA LYS A 108 -27.46 -15.12 1.79
C LYS A 108 -28.50 -14.85 0.70
N LYS A 109 -28.41 -13.70 0.03
CA LYS A 109 -29.30 -13.35 -1.08
C LYS A 109 -29.17 -14.31 -2.27
N LEU A 110 -27.95 -14.77 -2.58
CA LEU A 110 -27.72 -15.77 -3.62
C LEU A 110 -28.37 -17.13 -3.26
N ASN A 111 -28.30 -17.53 -1.99
CA ASN A 111 -28.97 -18.74 -1.51
C ASN A 111 -30.50 -18.62 -1.59
N GLU A 112 -31.05 -17.48 -1.18
CA GLU A 112 -32.48 -17.19 -1.31
C GLU A 112 -32.95 -17.20 -2.77
N ALA A 113 -32.12 -16.68 -3.68
CA ALA A 113 -32.42 -16.70 -5.12
C ALA A 113 -32.43 -18.13 -5.67
N ASP A 114 -31.48 -18.98 -5.25
CA ASP A 114 -31.46 -20.40 -5.63
C ASP A 114 -32.73 -21.15 -5.18
N GLU A 115 -33.14 -20.94 -3.93
CA GLU A 115 -34.35 -21.60 -3.41
C GLU A 115 -35.63 -21.12 -4.16
N LYS A 116 -35.75 -19.83 -4.44
CA LYS A 116 -36.85 -19.30 -5.25
C LYS A 116 -36.84 -19.87 -6.65
N HIS A 117 -35.67 -19.96 -7.28
CA HIS A 117 -35.54 -20.51 -8.64
C HIS A 117 -35.91 -22.00 -8.67
N LYS A 118 -35.50 -22.76 -7.66
CA LYS A 118 -35.85 -24.18 -7.50
C LYS A 118 -37.36 -24.41 -7.39
N VAL A 119 -38.05 -23.53 -6.64
CA VAL A 119 -39.52 -23.57 -6.59
C VAL A 119 -40.14 -23.29 -7.97
N MET A 120 -39.58 -22.30 -8.70
CA MET A 120 -40.05 -22.00 -10.08
C MET A 120 -39.84 -23.20 -11.02
N ASP A 121 -38.65 -23.83 -10.99
CA ASP A 121 -38.34 -25.01 -11.80
C ASP A 121 -39.33 -26.16 -11.52
N THR A 122 -39.64 -26.37 -10.24
CA THR A 122 -40.63 -27.38 -9.85
C THR A 122 -42.00 -27.06 -10.38
N ASN A 123 -42.42 -25.80 -10.30
CA ASN A 123 -43.74 -25.39 -10.82
C ASN A 123 -43.80 -25.51 -12.36
N PHE A 124 -42.77 -25.07 -13.06
CA PHE A 124 -42.70 -25.23 -14.53
C PHE A 124 -42.75 -26.69 -14.93
N LYS A 125 -41.98 -27.54 -14.25
CA LYS A 125 -41.99 -28.98 -14.49
C LYS A 125 -43.38 -29.58 -14.31
N SER A 126 -44.09 -29.22 -13.24
CA SER A 126 -45.47 -29.67 -12.99
C SER A 126 -46.44 -29.22 -14.11
N ILE A 127 -46.31 -27.98 -14.59
CA ILE A 127 -47.13 -27.50 -15.71
C ILE A 127 -46.83 -28.30 -17.00
N TYR A 128 -45.58 -28.48 -17.34
CA TYR A 128 -45.19 -29.22 -18.54
C TYR A 128 -45.61 -30.70 -18.48
N ASP A 129 -45.48 -31.31 -17.32
CA ASP A 129 -45.93 -32.69 -17.10
C ASP A 129 -47.46 -32.79 -17.27
N GLY A 130 -48.23 -31.81 -16.79
CA GLY A 130 -49.65 -31.74 -16.91
C GLY A 130 -50.19 -31.61 -18.35
N ILE A 131 -49.43 -31.01 -19.26
CA ILE A 131 -49.82 -30.81 -20.68
C ILE A 131 -49.07 -31.77 -21.62
N SER A 132 -48.23 -32.66 -21.11
CA SER A 132 -47.34 -33.53 -21.89
C SER A 132 -48.08 -34.47 -22.83
N SER A 133 -49.34 -34.84 -22.50
CA SER A 133 -50.23 -35.64 -23.37
C SER A 133 -50.72 -34.89 -24.59
N LEU A 134 -50.76 -33.55 -24.57
CA LEU A 134 -51.23 -32.68 -25.64
C LEU A 134 -50.07 -32.11 -26.45
N TYR A 135 -48.99 -31.72 -25.75
CA TYR A 135 -47.82 -31.07 -26.34
C TYR A 135 -46.54 -31.50 -25.61
N ARG A 136 -45.52 -31.93 -26.36
CA ARG A 136 -44.20 -32.16 -25.83
C ARG A 136 -43.43 -30.82 -25.79
N LEU A 137 -43.34 -30.23 -24.60
CA LEU A 137 -42.56 -29.05 -24.36
C LEU A 137 -41.30 -29.46 -23.56
N SER A 138 -40.19 -28.84 -23.89
CA SER A 138 -38.96 -28.98 -23.09
C SER A 138 -38.94 -27.93 -21.97
N ALA A 139 -38.68 -28.36 -20.75
CA ALA A 139 -38.54 -27.42 -19.65
C ALA A 139 -37.37 -26.44 -19.91
N PRO A 140 -37.47 -25.19 -19.47
CA PRO A 140 -36.35 -24.24 -19.55
C PRO A 140 -35.09 -24.79 -18.87
N LEU A 141 -33.94 -24.53 -19.48
CA LEU A 141 -32.67 -24.95 -18.91
C LEU A 141 -32.24 -23.96 -17.81
N SER A 142 -32.31 -24.36 -16.56
CA SER A 142 -31.90 -23.59 -15.40
C SER A 142 -30.40 -23.73 -15.05
N SER A 143 -29.66 -24.54 -15.79
CA SER A 143 -28.25 -24.83 -15.54
C SER A 143 -27.36 -23.58 -15.51
N THR A 144 -27.60 -22.62 -16.42
CA THR A 144 -26.87 -21.36 -16.49
C THR A 144 -27.06 -20.51 -15.23
N PHE A 145 -28.31 -20.45 -14.71
CA PHE A 145 -28.58 -19.73 -13.47
C PHE A 145 -27.79 -20.29 -12.29
N TYR A 146 -27.87 -21.60 -12.07
CA TYR A 146 -27.15 -22.25 -10.97
C TYR A 146 -25.61 -22.15 -11.13
N THR A 147 -25.10 -22.26 -12.34
CA THR A 147 -23.67 -22.05 -12.61
C THR A 147 -23.25 -20.62 -12.25
N ASN A 148 -24.04 -19.63 -12.64
CA ASN A 148 -23.72 -18.23 -12.37
C ASN A 148 -23.81 -17.90 -10.87
N THR A 149 -24.81 -18.40 -10.15
CA THR A 149 -24.94 -18.18 -8.70
C THR A 149 -23.84 -18.89 -7.94
N GLN A 150 -23.42 -20.08 -8.36
CA GLN A 150 -22.26 -20.79 -7.78
C GLN A 150 -20.97 -20.02 -8.03
N THR A 151 -20.76 -19.51 -9.24
CA THR A 151 -19.59 -18.68 -9.59
C THR A 151 -19.55 -17.41 -8.74
N ALA A 152 -20.70 -16.73 -8.57
CA ALA A 152 -20.79 -15.54 -7.73
C ALA A 152 -20.47 -15.84 -6.26
N ARG A 153 -21.00 -16.94 -5.70
CA ARG A 153 -20.66 -17.36 -4.32
C ARG A 153 -19.16 -17.64 -4.16
N LYS A 154 -18.58 -18.34 -5.13
CA LYS A 154 -17.14 -18.62 -5.12
C LYS A 154 -16.34 -17.33 -5.13
N TYR A 155 -16.70 -16.36 -5.99
CA TYR A 155 -16.05 -15.06 -6.04
C TYR A 155 -16.09 -14.33 -4.69
N VAL A 156 -17.27 -14.28 -4.04
CA VAL A 156 -17.43 -13.66 -2.72
C VAL A 156 -16.57 -14.37 -1.68
N GLN A 157 -16.57 -15.71 -1.66
CA GLN A 157 -15.76 -16.48 -0.71
C GLN A 157 -14.27 -16.28 -0.95
N ASP A 158 -13.83 -16.29 -2.19
CA ASP A 158 -12.44 -16.05 -2.56
C ASP A 158 -12.00 -14.63 -2.15
N THR A 159 -12.87 -13.62 -2.30
CA THR A 159 -12.62 -12.25 -1.85
C THR A 159 -12.45 -12.20 -0.33
N LYS A 160 -13.35 -12.83 0.45
CA LYS A 160 -13.20 -12.93 1.91
C LYS A 160 -11.89 -13.59 2.31
N ASN A 161 -11.54 -14.71 1.67
CA ASN A 161 -10.31 -15.43 1.95
C ASN A 161 -9.07 -14.58 1.67
N LYS A 162 -9.06 -13.80 0.59
CA LYS A 162 -7.96 -12.91 0.20
C LYS A 162 -7.79 -11.75 1.19
N VAL A 163 -8.88 -11.11 1.63
CA VAL A 163 -8.82 -10.06 2.65
C VAL A 163 -8.28 -10.61 3.97
N ASN A 164 -8.79 -11.76 4.42
CA ASN A 164 -8.29 -12.41 5.64
C ASN A 164 -6.84 -12.92 5.51
N ALA A 165 -6.40 -13.28 4.31
CA ALA A 165 -5.00 -13.65 4.08
C ALA A 165 -4.10 -12.42 4.16
N PHE A 166 -4.54 -11.28 3.61
CA PHE A 166 -3.82 -10.02 3.71
C PHE A 166 -3.65 -9.55 5.16
N ASP A 167 -4.70 -9.61 5.96
CA ASP A 167 -4.66 -9.24 7.39
C ASP A 167 -3.65 -10.09 8.20
N LYS A 168 -3.42 -11.33 7.76
CA LYS A 168 -2.44 -12.24 8.39
C LYS A 168 -1.02 -12.07 7.85
N MET A 169 -0.81 -11.27 6.82
CA MET A 169 0.53 -11.02 6.29
C MET A 169 1.34 -10.19 7.28
N THR A 170 2.41 -10.79 7.82
CA THR A 170 3.34 -10.06 8.67
C THR A 170 4.30 -9.28 7.79
N THR A 171 4.19 -7.97 7.80
CA THR A 171 5.17 -7.07 7.17
C THR A 171 6.25 -6.74 8.20
N THR A 172 7.50 -7.14 7.94
CA THR A 172 8.63 -6.66 8.72
C THR A 172 8.99 -5.27 8.21
N SER A 173 8.71 -4.25 9.02
CA SER A 173 9.03 -2.87 8.66
C SER A 173 10.52 -2.60 8.88
N SER A 174 11.22 -2.20 7.82
CA SER A 174 12.61 -1.72 7.93
C SER A 174 12.70 -0.37 8.64
N ALA A 175 11.60 0.39 8.64
CA ALA A 175 11.49 1.64 9.41
C ALA A 175 11.57 1.38 10.92
N GLU A 176 11.03 0.27 11.43
CA GLU A 176 11.10 -0.11 12.85
C GLU A 176 12.56 -0.33 13.30
N GLN A 177 13.37 -0.98 12.48
CA GLN A 177 14.79 -1.18 12.76
C GLN A 177 15.54 0.14 12.81
N LEU A 178 15.25 1.05 11.89
CA LEU A 178 15.84 2.38 11.87
C LEU A 178 15.44 3.20 13.10
N PHE A 179 14.16 3.25 13.45
CA PHE A 179 13.71 3.99 14.63
C PHE A 179 14.27 3.41 15.92
N SER A 180 14.46 2.10 16.00
CA SER A 180 15.15 1.44 17.12
C SER A 180 16.62 1.88 17.22
N ALA A 181 17.34 1.91 16.09
CA ALA A 181 18.72 2.39 16.03
C ALA A 181 18.82 3.88 16.39
N LEU A 182 17.91 4.73 15.87
CA LEU A 182 17.84 6.15 16.22
C LEU A 182 17.55 6.37 17.72
N SER A 183 16.62 5.61 18.29
CA SER A 183 16.31 5.66 19.73
C SER A 183 17.53 5.31 20.56
N SER A 184 18.25 4.25 20.18
CA SER A 184 19.49 3.83 20.87
C SER A 184 20.56 4.91 20.79
N GLN A 185 20.71 5.57 19.64
CA GLN A 185 21.62 6.69 19.44
C GLN A 185 21.25 7.90 20.32
N MET A 186 19.97 8.25 20.40
CA MET A 186 19.49 9.34 21.25
C MET A 186 19.73 9.06 22.74
N VAL A 187 19.54 7.82 23.18
CA VAL A 187 19.85 7.41 24.55
C VAL A 187 21.35 7.52 24.83
N ALA A 188 22.19 7.08 23.90
CA ALA A 188 23.65 7.20 24.01
C ALA A 188 24.08 8.66 24.09
N ALA A 189 23.55 9.54 23.23
CA ALA A 189 23.78 10.96 23.24
C ALA A 189 23.32 11.62 24.56
N GLY A 190 22.19 11.18 25.13
CA GLY A 190 21.71 11.67 26.42
C GLY A 190 22.65 11.38 27.60
N ARG A 191 23.41 10.31 27.53
CA ARG A 191 24.42 9.96 28.55
C ARG A 191 25.66 10.85 28.50
N VAL A 192 25.96 11.44 27.34
CA VAL A 192 27.14 12.29 27.11
C VAL A 192 26.99 13.66 27.75
N LYS A 193 25.78 14.12 28.07
CA LYS A 193 25.51 15.44 28.69
C LYS A 193 26.20 15.70 30.04
N SER A 194 26.63 14.63 30.72
CA SER A 194 27.32 14.73 32.00
C SER A 194 28.85 14.71 31.88
N LEU A 195 29.39 14.58 30.66
CA LEU A 195 30.83 14.46 30.45
C LEU A 195 31.48 15.83 30.31
N SER A 196 32.77 15.91 30.70
CA SER A 196 33.59 17.09 30.44
C SER A 196 33.78 17.30 28.93
N TYR A 197 33.84 18.56 28.47
CA TYR A 197 34.12 18.90 27.07
C TYR A 197 35.48 18.35 26.55
N SER A 198 36.37 17.94 27.44
CA SER A 198 37.64 17.30 27.11
C SER A 198 37.57 15.77 27.08
N ASP A 199 36.40 15.18 27.32
CA ASP A 199 36.26 13.73 27.33
C ASP A 199 36.49 13.15 25.92
N PRO A 200 37.40 12.13 25.78
CA PRO A 200 37.64 11.49 24.49
C PRO A 200 36.40 10.91 23.81
N ILE A 201 35.35 10.58 24.56
CA ILE A 201 34.07 10.11 24.02
C ILE A 201 33.44 11.21 23.17
N LEU A 202 33.49 12.49 23.57
CA LEU A 202 32.95 13.60 22.79
C LEU A 202 33.72 13.87 21.49
N THR A 203 35.02 13.65 21.50
CA THR A 203 35.87 13.86 20.32
C THR A 203 35.84 12.70 19.34
N ASN A 204 35.54 11.49 19.83
CA ASN A 204 35.49 10.25 19.05
C ASN A 204 34.09 9.69 18.90
N PHE A 205 33.05 10.43 19.33
CA PHE A 205 31.65 10.03 19.15
C PHE A 205 31.31 10.06 17.65
N VAL A 206 31.55 8.94 17.02
CA VAL A 206 31.10 8.66 15.67
C VAL A 206 29.69 8.09 15.82
N ALA A 207 28.74 8.57 15.00
CA ALA A 207 27.45 7.92 14.86
C ALA A 207 27.72 6.41 14.72
N HIS A 208 27.06 5.61 15.56
CA HIS A 208 27.32 4.17 15.57
C HIS A 208 27.29 3.65 14.13
N GLU A 209 28.24 2.80 13.79
CA GLU A 209 28.37 2.16 12.47
C GLU A 209 27.05 1.51 12.06
N ASP A 210 26.30 1.00 13.03
CA ASP A 210 24.97 0.41 12.88
C ASP A 210 23.92 1.41 12.36
N LEU A 211 23.96 2.67 12.78
CA LEU A 211 23.03 3.70 12.29
C LEU A 211 23.32 4.05 10.82
N GLY A 212 24.60 4.25 10.48
CA GLY A 212 25.03 4.50 9.10
C GLY A 212 24.64 3.35 8.17
N LYS A 213 24.83 2.11 8.64
CA LYS A 213 24.46 0.90 7.92
C LYS A 213 22.93 0.79 7.75
N ALA A 214 22.17 1.02 8.82
CA ALA A 214 20.70 0.98 8.76
C ALA A 214 20.14 2.05 7.81
N ILE A 215 20.68 3.28 7.81
CA ILE A 215 20.31 4.33 6.87
C ILE A 215 20.62 3.91 5.43
N TYR A 216 21.80 3.35 5.18
CA TYR A 216 22.20 2.90 3.85
C TYR A 216 21.33 1.74 3.34
N GLU A 217 21.04 0.75 4.17
CA GLU A 217 20.16 -0.37 3.82
C GLU A 217 18.73 0.12 3.52
N MET A 218 18.24 1.09 4.27
CA MET A 218 16.94 1.71 4.04
C MET A 218 16.90 2.51 2.74
N ASP A 219 17.92 3.31 2.44
CA ASP A 219 18.01 4.03 1.17
C ASP A 219 18.01 3.07 -0.03
N GLN A 220 18.70 1.93 0.09
CA GLN A 220 18.67 0.89 -0.93
C GLN A 220 17.31 0.26 -1.11
N GLN A 221 16.63 -0.06 0.00
CA GLN A 221 15.28 -0.63 -0.04
C GLN A 221 14.26 0.37 -0.61
N TYR A 222 14.36 1.64 -0.22
CA TYR A 222 13.53 2.70 -0.76
C TYR A 222 13.74 2.89 -2.27
N ALA A 223 14.98 2.94 -2.73
CA ALA A 223 15.30 3.05 -4.15
C ALA A 223 14.74 1.86 -4.95
N LYS A 224 14.85 0.65 -4.41
CA LYS A 224 14.29 -0.57 -5.01
C LYS A 224 12.75 -0.53 -5.05
N ALA A 225 12.10 -0.20 -3.94
CA ALA A 225 10.64 -0.09 -3.87
C ALA A 225 10.10 0.97 -4.83
N LYS A 226 10.79 2.11 -4.94
CA LYS A 226 10.44 3.17 -5.90
C LYS A 226 10.58 2.71 -7.36
N ALA A 227 11.64 1.98 -7.69
CA ALA A 227 11.84 1.43 -9.02
C ALA A 227 10.76 0.40 -9.36
N GLU A 228 10.42 -0.50 -8.43
CA GLU A 228 9.36 -1.50 -8.60
C GLU A 228 7.98 -0.84 -8.77
N ALA A 229 7.69 0.22 -8.01
CA ALA A 229 6.43 0.98 -8.13
C ALA A 229 6.30 1.68 -9.49
N ILE A 230 7.39 2.26 -9.99
CA ILE A 230 7.43 2.89 -11.34
C ILE A 230 7.20 1.82 -12.43
N GLU A 231 7.84 0.67 -12.33
CA GLU A 231 7.64 -0.42 -13.29
C GLU A 231 6.22 -1.00 -13.23
N ALA A 232 5.66 -1.18 -12.04
CA ALA A 232 4.27 -1.62 -11.85
C ALA A 232 3.28 -0.63 -12.45
N ALA A 233 3.48 0.68 -12.21
CA ALA A 233 2.66 1.74 -12.79
C ALA A 233 2.74 1.75 -14.32
N LYS A 234 3.93 1.55 -14.89
CA LYS A 234 4.13 1.46 -16.34
C LYS A 234 3.42 0.26 -16.94
N ARG A 235 3.57 -0.94 -16.34
CA ARG A 235 2.87 -2.16 -16.79
C ARG A 235 1.35 -2.00 -16.73
N LYS A 236 0.83 -1.37 -15.65
CA LYS A 236 -0.60 -1.09 -15.53
C LYS A 236 -1.09 -0.14 -16.61
N ALA A 237 -0.36 0.93 -16.89
CA ALA A 237 -0.69 1.86 -17.96
C ALA A 237 -0.68 1.19 -19.35
N GLU A 238 0.28 0.30 -19.61
CA GLU A 238 0.37 -0.48 -20.85
C GLU A 238 -0.82 -1.45 -20.98
N GLN A 239 -1.21 -2.13 -19.88
CA GLN A 239 -2.38 -3.02 -19.87
C GLN A 239 -3.68 -2.24 -20.12
N GLU A 240 -3.89 -1.11 -19.43
CA GLU A 240 -5.05 -0.26 -19.64
C GLU A 240 -5.12 0.30 -21.07
N ALA A 241 -3.96 0.66 -21.66
CA ALA A 241 -3.89 1.11 -23.05
C ALA A 241 -4.25 -0.02 -24.02
N ALA A 242 -3.75 -1.24 -23.79
CA ALA A 242 -4.07 -2.41 -24.59
C ALA A 242 -5.57 -2.79 -24.48
N GLU A 243 -6.14 -2.72 -23.27
CA GLU A 243 -7.57 -2.96 -23.07
C GLU A 243 -8.46 -1.93 -23.76
N ARG A 244 -8.10 -0.64 -23.68
CA ARG A 244 -8.79 0.44 -24.40
C ARG A 244 -8.73 0.23 -25.92
N GLU A 245 -7.56 -0.12 -26.45
CA GLU A 245 -7.40 -0.42 -27.88
C GLU A 245 -8.21 -1.65 -28.30
N ALA A 246 -8.18 -2.73 -27.50
CA ALA A 246 -8.98 -3.93 -27.77
C ALA A 246 -10.49 -3.66 -27.66
N SER A 247 -10.92 -2.81 -26.75
CA SER A 247 -12.32 -2.36 -26.63
C SER A 247 -12.71 -1.50 -27.85
N TYR A 248 -11.86 -0.56 -28.24
CA TYR A 248 -12.08 0.27 -29.41
C TYR A 248 -12.23 -0.59 -30.69
N ARG A 249 -11.33 -1.54 -30.92
CA ARG A 249 -11.35 -2.47 -32.07
C ARG A 249 -12.64 -3.30 -32.11
N ARG A 250 -13.14 -3.73 -30.96
CA ARG A 250 -14.41 -4.48 -30.86
C ARG A 250 -15.63 -3.64 -31.26
N HIS A 251 -15.66 -2.38 -30.85
CA HIS A 251 -16.80 -1.50 -31.11
C HIS A 251 -16.73 -0.75 -32.45
N HIS A 252 -15.52 -0.61 -33.01
CA HIS A 252 -15.27 0.14 -34.24
C HIS A 252 -14.40 -0.63 -35.25
N PRO A 253 -14.79 -1.84 -35.70
CA PRO A 253 -13.94 -2.72 -36.50
C PRO A 253 -13.49 -2.11 -37.84
N VAL A 254 -14.38 -1.35 -38.49
CA VAL A 254 -14.07 -0.69 -39.77
C VAL A 254 -13.05 0.43 -39.60
N GLN A 255 -13.20 1.24 -38.54
CA GLN A 255 -12.26 2.34 -38.27
C GLN A 255 -10.90 1.81 -37.80
N ALA A 256 -10.88 0.73 -37.02
CA ALA A 256 -9.65 0.06 -36.63
C ALA A 256 -8.89 -0.49 -37.83
N TRP A 257 -9.57 -1.11 -38.79
CA TRP A 257 -8.98 -1.58 -40.06
C TRP A 257 -8.41 -0.45 -40.90
N LEU A 258 -9.11 0.70 -40.98
CA LEU A 258 -8.62 1.90 -41.73
C LEU A 258 -7.35 2.47 -41.06
N LYS A 259 -7.30 2.52 -39.72
CA LYS A 259 -6.14 3.01 -38.97
C LYS A 259 -4.90 2.14 -39.17
N ASP A 260 -5.06 0.82 -39.18
CA ASP A 260 -3.96 -0.12 -39.41
C ASP A 260 -3.38 0.06 -40.81
N ARG A 261 -4.21 0.41 -41.82
CA ARG A 261 -3.81 0.60 -43.19
C ARG A 261 -3.17 1.98 -43.47
N SER A 262 -3.37 2.96 -42.60
CA SER A 262 -2.75 4.28 -42.69
C SER A 262 -1.37 4.36 -42.05
N ASN A 263 -1.05 3.37 -41.16
CA ASN A 263 0.22 3.30 -40.41
C ASN A 263 1.21 2.27 -40.98
N GLY A 264 0.89 1.59 -42.05
CA GLY A 264 1.74 0.67 -42.81
C GLY A 264 2.04 1.23 -44.22
#